data_7418ae112469ddf8c7dc7389b2cc32b7
#
_entry.id   7418ae112469ddf8c7dc7389b2cc32b7
#
_cell.length_a   1.000
_cell.length_b   1.000
_cell.length_c   1.000
_cell.angle_alpha   90.00
_cell.angle_beta   90.00
_cell.angle_gamma   90.00
#
_symmetry.space_group_name_H-M   'P 1'
#
loop_
_entity.id
_entity.type
_entity.pdbx_description
1 polymer ?
#
loop_
_entity_poly.entity_id
_entity_poly.type
_entity_poly.pdbx_seq_one_letter_code
_entity_poly.pdbx_strand_id
1 'polypeptide(L)' 'MATYAAAALTMRKKLIISGLKNSGASAPETAKTLKEAGIINPDSFAEFTESLVQKGIIRKTKEGKYWLQTTE' A
#
# COMPACT_ATOMS: atom_id res chain seq x y z
N MET A 1 21.95 1.95 -13.28
CA MET A 1 21.89 2.18 -11.84
C MET A 1 20.45 2.19 -11.36
N ALA A 2 20.25 1.64 -10.22
CA ALA A 2 18.91 1.48 -9.69
C ALA A 2 18.50 2.63 -8.76
N THR A 3 19.30 3.69 -8.71
CA THR A 3 19.08 4.74 -7.74
C THR A 3 17.74 5.43 -7.89
N TYR A 4 17.37 5.74 -9.13
CA TYR A 4 16.08 6.40 -9.37
C TYR A 4 14.93 5.49 -9.01
N ALA A 5 15.05 4.22 -9.40
CA ALA A 5 13.98 3.27 -9.11
C ALA A 5 13.81 3.09 -7.60
N ALA A 6 14.91 3.02 -6.89
CA ALA A 6 14.85 2.86 -5.43
C ALA A 6 14.17 4.05 -4.78
N ALA A 7 14.53 5.28 -5.23
CA ALA A 7 13.90 6.47 -4.68
C ALA A 7 12.41 6.52 -5.00
N ALA A 8 12.04 6.18 -6.23
CA ALA A 8 10.65 6.20 -6.63
C ALA A 8 9.84 5.19 -5.83
N LEU A 9 10.39 4.00 -5.60
CA LEU A 9 9.70 2.97 -4.84
C LEU A 9 9.58 3.34 -3.37
N THR A 10 10.58 4.02 -2.81
CA THR A 10 10.51 4.49 -1.44
C THR A 10 9.37 5.50 -1.28
N MET A 11 9.25 6.43 -2.23
CA MET A 11 8.15 7.38 -2.22
C MET A 11 6.82 6.67 -2.37
N ARG A 12 6.76 5.69 -3.27
CA ARG A 12 5.53 4.91 -3.49
C ARG A 12 5.11 4.20 -2.22
N LYS A 13 6.06 3.61 -1.51
CA LYS A 13 5.77 2.94 -0.25
C LYS A 13 5.16 3.90 0.75
N LYS A 14 5.75 5.09 0.88
CA LYS A 14 5.24 6.09 1.81
C LYS A 14 3.83 6.53 1.44
N LEU A 15 3.58 6.71 0.15
CA LEU A 15 2.26 7.11 -0.31
C LEU A 15 1.21 6.07 0.03
N ILE A 16 1.53 4.80 -0.19
CA ILE A 16 0.60 3.72 0.10
C ILE A 16 0.31 3.67 1.60
N ILE A 17 1.35 3.71 2.42
CA ILE A 17 1.17 3.64 3.86
C ILE A 17 0.36 4.83 4.36
N SER A 18 0.70 6.03 3.92
CA SER A 18 -0.02 7.22 4.32
C SER A 18 -1.46 7.20 3.86
N GLY A 19 -1.68 6.74 2.62
CA GLY A 19 -3.04 6.69 2.09
C GLY A 19 -3.91 5.74 2.87
N LEU A 20 -3.40 4.55 3.17
CA LEU A 20 -4.17 3.60 3.96
C LEU A 20 -4.42 4.11 5.36
N LYS A 21 -3.40 4.70 5.98
CA LYS A 21 -3.54 5.24 7.32
C LYS A 21 -4.57 6.36 7.36
N ASN A 22 -4.47 7.28 6.42
CA ASN A 22 -5.35 8.45 6.40
C ASN A 22 -6.79 8.09 6.05
N SER A 23 -6.99 6.99 5.31
CA SER A 23 -8.33 6.55 4.96
C SER A 23 -8.94 5.63 6.01
N GLY A 24 -8.21 5.34 7.07
CA GLY A 24 -8.73 4.52 8.15
C GLY A 24 -8.67 3.03 7.87
N ALA A 25 -7.86 2.60 6.89
CA ALA A 25 -7.74 1.18 6.54
C ALA A 25 -6.78 0.50 7.51
N SER A 26 -7.24 0.24 8.72
CA SER A 26 -6.41 -0.33 9.77
C SER A 26 -6.81 -1.74 10.16
N ALA A 27 -7.82 -2.30 9.49
CA ALA A 27 -8.32 -3.64 9.78
C ALA A 27 -8.95 -4.21 8.53
N PRO A 28 -9.14 -5.53 8.45
CA PRO A 28 -9.79 -6.11 7.27
C PRO A 28 -11.16 -5.50 6.98
N GLU A 29 -11.88 -5.14 8.03
CA GLU A 29 -13.22 -4.57 7.88
C GLU A 29 -13.20 -3.18 7.28
N THR A 30 -12.10 -2.47 7.43
CA THR A 30 -11.97 -1.11 6.91
C THR A 30 -10.98 -1.04 5.75
N ALA A 31 -10.61 -2.17 5.18
CA ALA A 31 -9.68 -2.21 4.07
C ALA A 31 -10.18 -1.38 2.89
N LYS A 32 -9.25 -0.82 2.15
CA LYS A 32 -9.54 0.04 1.01
C LYS A 32 -8.76 -0.43 -0.20
N THR A 33 -9.33 -0.21 -1.39
CA THR A 33 -8.50 -0.34 -2.58
C THR A 33 -7.50 0.80 -2.59
N LEU A 34 -6.45 0.67 -3.39
CA LEU A 34 -5.48 1.75 -3.49
C LEU A 34 -6.13 3.02 -4.01
N LYS A 35 -7.07 2.87 -4.92
CA LYS A 35 -7.80 4.02 -5.44
C LYS A 35 -8.59 4.72 -4.33
N GLU A 36 -9.28 3.94 -3.52
CA GLU A 36 -10.05 4.49 -2.40
C GLU A 36 -9.14 5.16 -1.39
N ALA A 37 -7.92 4.67 -1.25
CA ALA A 37 -6.95 5.25 -0.34
C ALA A 37 -6.28 6.49 -0.91
N GLY A 38 -6.66 6.90 -2.12
CA GLY A 38 -6.13 8.11 -2.72
C GLY A 38 -4.79 7.94 -3.40
N ILE A 39 -4.42 6.72 -3.72
CA ILE A 39 -3.14 6.46 -4.37
C ILE A 39 -3.25 6.78 -5.86
N ILE A 40 -2.38 7.64 -6.35
CA ILE A 40 -2.33 8.00 -7.76
C ILE A 40 -1.80 6.81 -8.54
N ASN A 41 -2.43 6.53 -9.69
CA ASN A 41 -2.06 5.41 -10.55
C ASN A 41 -2.04 4.11 -9.75
N PRO A 42 -3.20 3.70 -9.20
CA PRO A 42 -3.22 2.55 -8.29
C PRO A 42 -2.74 1.25 -8.93
N ASP A 43 -2.86 1.13 -10.25
CA ASP A 43 -2.44 -0.08 -10.94
C ASP A 43 -0.96 -0.10 -11.28
N SER A 44 -0.27 1.03 -11.08
CA SER A 44 1.16 1.08 -11.35
C SER A 44 1.93 0.39 -10.24
N PHE A 45 3.05 -0.22 -10.62
CA PHE A 45 3.92 -0.89 -9.66
C PHE A 45 3.22 -2.00 -8.90
N ALA A 46 2.40 -2.77 -9.63
CA ALA A 46 1.63 -3.85 -8.99
C ALA A 46 2.55 -4.85 -8.29
N GLU A 47 3.68 -5.18 -8.91
CA GLU A 47 4.61 -6.13 -8.32
C GLU A 47 5.22 -5.58 -7.03
N PHE A 48 5.48 -4.29 -7.00
CA PHE A 48 5.98 -3.65 -5.79
C PHE A 48 4.95 -3.71 -4.68
N THR A 49 3.68 -3.42 -5.02
CA THR A 49 2.61 -3.50 -4.05
C THR A 49 2.50 -4.91 -3.48
N GLU A 50 2.58 -5.92 -4.34
CA GLU A 50 2.56 -7.30 -3.87
C GLU A 50 3.73 -7.62 -2.96
N SER A 51 4.88 -7.04 -3.23
CA SER A 51 6.03 -7.28 -2.37
C SER A 51 5.81 -6.69 -0.97
N LEU A 52 5.09 -5.59 -0.87
CA LEU A 52 4.74 -5.03 0.44
C LEU A 52 3.83 -5.98 1.21
N VAL A 53 2.91 -6.63 0.50
CA VAL A 53 2.04 -7.63 1.10
C VAL A 53 2.87 -8.82 1.59
N GLN A 54 3.77 -9.31 0.74
CA GLN A 54 4.59 -10.46 1.09
C GLN A 54 5.51 -10.18 2.28
N LYS A 55 5.96 -8.95 2.42
CA LYS A 55 6.81 -8.56 3.54
C LYS A 55 6.00 -8.27 4.81
N GLY A 56 4.69 -8.28 4.71
CA GLY A 56 3.83 -8.00 5.85
C GLY A 56 3.70 -6.53 6.19
N ILE A 57 4.15 -5.65 5.31
CA ILE A 57 4.03 -4.22 5.55
C ILE A 57 2.59 -3.78 5.43
N ILE A 58 1.88 -4.30 4.45
CA ILE A 58 0.43 -4.10 4.34
C ILE A 58 -0.22 -5.47 4.20
N ARG A 59 -1.52 -5.51 4.40
CA ARG A 59 -2.29 -6.74 4.28
C ARG A 59 -3.29 -6.60 3.14
N LYS A 60 -3.68 -7.72 2.56
CA LYS A 60 -4.58 -7.74 1.42
C LYS A 60 -5.76 -8.64 1.71
N THR A 61 -6.97 -8.19 1.35
CA THR A 61 -8.17 -8.99 1.49
C THR A 61 -8.44 -9.77 0.23
N LYS A 62 -9.40 -10.69 0.30
CA LYS A 62 -9.80 -11.48 -0.87
C LYS A 62 -10.40 -10.61 -1.96
N GLU A 63 -10.99 -9.49 -1.59
CA GLU A 63 -11.60 -8.57 -2.55
C GLU A 63 -10.59 -7.66 -3.24
N GLY A 64 -9.31 -7.77 -2.91
CA GLY A 64 -8.31 -6.91 -3.49
C GLY A 64 -8.18 -5.57 -2.80
N LYS A 65 -8.61 -5.49 -1.56
CA LYS A 65 -8.44 -4.29 -0.75
C LYS A 65 -7.25 -4.46 0.16
N TYR A 66 -6.75 -3.36 0.67
CA TYR A 66 -5.55 -3.36 1.49
C TYR A 66 -5.80 -2.65 2.81
N TRP A 67 -5.08 -3.05 3.82
CA TRP A 67 -5.14 -2.39 5.11
C TRP A 67 -3.77 -2.45 5.75
N LEU A 68 -3.55 -1.53 6.66
CA LEU A 68 -2.25 -1.38 7.32
C LEU A 68 -2.42 -1.82 8.77
N GLN A 69 -1.73 -2.90 9.13
CA GLN A 69 -1.76 -3.35 10.51
C GLN A 69 -0.84 -2.44 11.31
N THR A 70 -1.44 -1.68 12.21
CA THR A 70 -0.66 -0.81 13.08
C THR A 70 -0.43 -1.55 14.39
N THR A 71 0.84 -1.64 14.78
CA THR A 71 1.18 -2.23 16.07
C THR A 71 1.83 -1.16 16.92
N GLU A 72 1.53 -1.21 18.16
CA GLU A 72 2.06 -0.22 19.10
C GLU A 72 3.34 -0.65 19.73
#